data_48a528a2e417a208007c81a790455627
#
_entry.id   48a528a2e417a208007c81a790455627
#
_cell.length_a   1.000
_cell.length_b   1.000
_cell.length_c   1.000
_cell.angle_alpha   90.00
_cell.angle_beta   90.00
_cell.angle_gamma   90.00
#
_symmetry.space_group_name_H-M   'P 1'
#
loop_
_entity.id
_entity.type
_entity.pdbx_description
1 polymer ?
#
loop_
_entity_poly.entity_id
_entity_poly.type
_entity_poly.pdbx_seq_one_letter_code
_entity_poly.pdbx_strand_id
1 'polypeptide(L)'
;MIELFDAQAGFGGARRGQPWIPTVEELLGHMARLSIRRALVRTDFEEMDGNVQLSNEILYETCTKHDCLVPCPTLVPAGLGDVPSEQEQIDRLIASGGGAAALRPGQDGWSTAEWCSGKLFSMLEDRRLPVLCRSASFPFEALAELAGRYPKLPLVIFQVGYRFQRTLVPLMKAFKNLYLAVGSPYSVHRGVETMTGQVGAERLLFGTGFPYADMMPAVTMLTYAAVSETDKRLIGAENLDRLIGGIRK
;
A
#
# COMPACT_ATOMS: atom_id res chain seq x y z
N MET A 1 -3.21 -24.55 1.13
CA MET A 1 -2.73 -23.44 0.26
C MET A 1 -2.94 -22.16 1.05
N ILE A 2 -1.94 -21.26 1.08
CA ILE A 2 -2.02 -19.99 1.81
C ILE A 2 -2.93 -19.05 1.02
N GLU A 3 -3.85 -18.36 1.68
CA GLU A 3 -4.60 -17.28 1.06
C GLU A 3 -3.66 -16.08 0.84
N LEU A 4 -3.75 -15.44 -0.34
CA LEU A 4 -2.96 -14.28 -0.69
C LEU A 4 -3.87 -13.07 -0.91
N PHE A 5 -3.61 -12.01 -0.16
CA PHE A 5 -4.20 -10.69 -0.31
C PHE A 5 -3.08 -9.70 -0.60
N ASP A 6 -2.98 -9.28 -1.84
CA ASP A 6 -1.91 -8.37 -2.30
C ASP A 6 -2.12 -6.95 -1.78
N ALA A 7 -1.21 -6.47 -0.96
CA ALA A 7 -1.23 -5.10 -0.42
C ALA A 7 -0.74 -4.04 -1.43
N GLN A 8 -0.27 -4.45 -2.60
CA GLN A 8 0.46 -3.56 -3.50
C GLN A 8 0.27 -3.95 -4.97
N ALA A 9 -0.95 -3.86 -5.47
CA ALA A 9 -1.23 -4.03 -6.88
C ALA A 9 -1.73 -2.71 -7.52
N GLY A 10 -1.69 -2.64 -8.84
CA GLY A 10 -2.20 -1.51 -9.60
C GLY A 10 -2.62 -1.90 -11.00
N PHE A 11 -3.42 -1.05 -11.61
CA PHE A 11 -3.81 -1.14 -13.01
C PHE A 11 -3.91 0.28 -13.61
N GLY A 12 -3.93 0.38 -14.93
CA GLY A 12 -4.04 1.68 -15.59
C GLY A 12 -4.06 1.54 -17.10
N GLY A 13 -4.03 2.65 -17.81
CA GLY A 13 -3.94 2.69 -19.27
C GLY A 13 -2.49 2.82 -19.76
N ALA A 14 -2.31 2.77 -21.09
CA ALA A 14 -1.01 2.89 -21.72
C ALA A 14 -0.31 4.22 -21.37
N ARG A 15 0.87 4.15 -20.81
CA ARG A 15 1.70 5.32 -20.52
C ARG A 15 2.48 5.73 -21.76
N ARG A 16 2.46 7.02 -22.11
CA ARG A 16 3.19 7.55 -23.26
C ARG A 16 4.70 7.26 -23.08
N GLY A 17 5.27 6.45 -23.98
CA GLY A 17 6.69 6.06 -23.92
C GLY A 17 7.02 4.87 -23.01
N GLN A 18 6.04 4.25 -22.34
CA GLN A 18 6.20 2.95 -21.70
C GLN A 18 5.39 1.89 -22.45
N PRO A 19 5.97 0.71 -22.68
CA PRO A 19 5.37 -0.26 -23.59
C PRO A 19 4.13 -0.95 -23.02
N TRP A 20 3.88 -0.88 -21.69
CA TRP A 20 2.79 -1.63 -21.09
C TRP A 20 2.43 -1.18 -19.67
N ILE A 21 1.16 -0.82 -19.46
CA ILE A 21 0.50 -0.75 -18.16
C ILE A 21 -0.74 -1.63 -18.26
N PRO A 22 -0.88 -2.64 -17.41
CA PRO A 22 -1.95 -3.62 -17.55
C PRO A 22 -3.32 -2.99 -17.31
N THR A 23 -4.28 -3.51 -18.05
CA THR A 23 -5.70 -3.28 -17.79
C THR A 23 -6.13 -4.04 -16.52
N VAL A 24 -7.34 -3.78 -16.05
CA VAL A 24 -7.90 -4.54 -14.93
C VAL A 24 -8.08 -6.02 -15.27
N GLU A 25 -8.43 -6.35 -16.51
CA GLU A 25 -8.58 -7.73 -16.99
C GLU A 25 -7.24 -8.49 -16.96
N GLU A 26 -6.16 -7.84 -17.33
CA GLU A 26 -4.81 -8.41 -17.23
C GLU A 26 -4.38 -8.61 -15.79
N LEU A 27 -4.64 -7.64 -14.89
CA LEU A 27 -4.44 -7.80 -13.44
C LEU A 27 -5.20 -9.03 -12.91
N LEU A 28 -6.50 -9.13 -13.21
CA LEU A 28 -7.34 -10.24 -12.78
C LEU A 28 -6.84 -11.60 -13.34
N GLY A 29 -6.40 -11.61 -14.60
CA GLY A 29 -5.79 -12.78 -15.22
C GLY A 29 -4.51 -13.24 -14.51
N HIS A 30 -3.64 -12.31 -14.12
CA HIS A 30 -2.45 -12.60 -13.32
C HIS A 30 -2.79 -13.10 -11.91
N MET A 31 -3.73 -12.46 -11.23
CA MET A 31 -4.21 -12.88 -9.92
C MET A 31 -4.76 -14.31 -9.95
N ALA A 32 -5.62 -14.63 -10.94
CA ALA A 32 -6.21 -15.96 -11.10
C ALA A 32 -5.12 -17.02 -11.33
N ARG A 33 -4.16 -16.76 -12.22
CA ARG A 33 -3.04 -17.69 -12.52
C ARG A 33 -2.19 -17.99 -11.29
N LEU A 34 -2.02 -17.03 -10.38
CA LEU A 34 -1.17 -17.13 -9.20
C LEU A 34 -1.95 -17.41 -7.91
N SER A 35 -3.26 -17.65 -8.01
CA SER A 35 -4.14 -17.90 -6.87
C SER A 35 -4.14 -16.76 -5.84
N ILE A 36 -3.94 -15.51 -6.28
CA ILE A 36 -4.10 -14.32 -5.46
C ILE A 36 -5.59 -14.03 -5.38
N ARG A 37 -6.15 -14.12 -4.18
CA ARG A 37 -7.59 -14.03 -3.97
C ARG A 37 -8.13 -12.60 -3.99
N ARG A 38 -7.38 -11.68 -3.39
CA ARG A 38 -7.76 -10.27 -3.28
C ARG A 38 -6.56 -9.38 -3.50
N ALA A 39 -6.81 -8.14 -3.92
CA ALA A 39 -5.76 -7.13 -4.06
C ALA A 39 -6.26 -5.76 -3.60
N LEU A 40 -5.44 -5.07 -2.82
CA LEU A 40 -5.55 -3.64 -2.57
C LEU A 40 -4.96 -2.93 -3.79
N VAL A 41 -5.78 -2.20 -4.53
CA VAL A 41 -5.43 -1.69 -5.86
C VAL A 41 -5.42 -0.18 -5.94
N ARG A 42 -4.50 0.33 -6.74
CA ARG A 42 -4.40 1.73 -7.15
C ARG A 42 -4.56 1.82 -8.66
N THR A 43 -4.90 3.00 -9.13
CA THR A 43 -4.72 3.35 -10.55
C THR A 43 -3.38 4.05 -10.75
N ASP A 44 -2.82 3.89 -11.95
CA ASP A 44 -1.63 4.63 -12.38
C ASP A 44 -1.97 5.73 -13.41
N PHE A 45 -3.28 6.01 -13.63
CA PHE A 45 -3.75 7.06 -14.54
C PHE A 45 -3.30 8.45 -14.10
N GLU A 46 -3.29 8.70 -12.81
CA GLU A 46 -2.90 9.98 -12.24
C GLU A 46 -1.43 10.35 -12.51
N GLU A 47 -0.55 9.36 -12.69
CA GLU A 47 0.83 9.62 -13.12
C GLU A 47 0.90 10.15 -14.56
N MET A 48 -0.16 9.96 -15.33
CA MET A 48 -0.24 10.40 -16.73
C MET A 48 -0.81 11.81 -16.86
N ASP A 49 -1.89 12.09 -16.14
CA ASP A 49 -2.71 13.27 -16.37
C ASP A 49 -2.73 14.24 -15.19
N GLY A 50 -2.16 13.85 -14.04
CA GLY A 50 -2.15 14.65 -12.81
C GLY A 50 -3.54 14.84 -12.17
N ASN A 51 -4.58 14.14 -12.66
CA ASN A 51 -5.94 14.29 -12.17
C ASN A 51 -6.29 13.18 -11.16
N VAL A 52 -5.98 13.45 -9.89
CA VAL A 52 -6.24 12.53 -8.78
C VAL A 52 -7.73 12.17 -8.65
N GLN A 53 -8.64 13.13 -8.85
CA GLN A 53 -10.08 12.89 -8.71
C GLN A 53 -10.59 11.92 -9.77
N LEU A 54 -10.24 12.16 -11.04
CA LEU A 54 -10.64 11.28 -12.13
C LEU A 54 -10.09 9.87 -11.95
N SER A 55 -8.82 9.75 -11.54
CA SER A 55 -8.20 8.45 -11.25
C SER A 55 -8.91 7.71 -10.13
N ASN A 56 -9.29 8.40 -9.06
CA ASN A 56 -10.03 7.81 -7.96
C ASN A 56 -11.45 7.36 -8.38
N GLU A 57 -12.16 8.14 -9.21
CA GLU A 57 -13.49 7.72 -9.70
C GLU A 57 -13.39 6.45 -10.57
N ILE A 58 -12.40 6.36 -11.47
CA ILE A 58 -12.13 5.15 -12.25
C ILE A 58 -11.83 3.96 -11.33
N LEU A 59 -11.02 4.19 -10.28
CA LEU A 59 -10.71 3.17 -9.28
C LEU A 59 -11.97 2.65 -8.59
N TYR A 60 -12.80 3.55 -8.07
CA TYR A 60 -14.03 3.18 -7.37
C TYR A 60 -14.99 2.44 -8.29
N GLU A 61 -15.22 2.97 -9.50
CA GLU A 61 -16.09 2.32 -10.50
C GLU A 61 -15.59 0.92 -10.86
N THR A 62 -14.28 0.74 -11.00
CA THR A 62 -13.69 -0.58 -11.29
C THR A 62 -13.87 -1.53 -10.13
N CYS A 63 -13.60 -1.11 -8.89
CA CYS A 63 -13.72 -1.97 -7.72
C CYS A 63 -15.18 -2.38 -7.44
N THR A 64 -16.19 -1.56 -7.80
CA THR A 64 -17.60 -1.98 -7.69
C THR A 64 -17.99 -3.15 -8.60
N LYS A 65 -17.21 -3.40 -9.64
CA LYS A 65 -17.43 -4.50 -10.61
C LYS A 65 -16.70 -5.79 -10.24
N HIS A 66 -15.77 -5.73 -9.28
CA HIS A 66 -14.86 -6.83 -8.96
C HIS A 66 -14.63 -6.94 -7.45
N ASP A 67 -15.39 -7.79 -6.76
CA ASP A 67 -15.34 -7.99 -5.30
C ASP A 67 -13.96 -8.39 -4.74
N CYS A 68 -13.08 -8.90 -5.61
CA CYS A 68 -11.71 -9.24 -5.23
C CYS A 68 -10.75 -8.04 -5.20
N LEU A 69 -11.20 -6.87 -5.68
CA LEU A 69 -10.40 -5.64 -5.69
C LEU A 69 -10.88 -4.68 -4.59
N VAL A 70 -9.95 -4.28 -3.73
CA VAL A 70 -10.20 -3.32 -2.64
C VAL A 70 -9.58 -1.98 -3.04
N PRO A 71 -10.35 -0.88 -3.10
CA PRO A 71 -9.81 0.40 -3.55
C PRO A 71 -8.82 1.01 -2.54
N CYS A 72 -7.73 1.56 -3.09
CA CYS A 72 -6.74 2.35 -2.40
C CYS A 72 -6.54 3.68 -3.16
N PRO A 73 -7.46 4.64 -3.00
CA PRO A 73 -7.40 5.91 -3.71
C PRO A 73 -6.22 6.77 -3.25
N THR A 74 -5.76 7.65 -4.12
CA THR A 74 -4.82 8.70 -3.75
C THR A 74 -5.55 9.83 -3.04
N LEU A 75 -5.06 10.23 -1.86
CA LEU A 75 -5.55 11.39 -1.14
C LEU A 75 -4.50 12.49 -1.12
N VAL A 76 -4.97 13.73 -1.15
CA VAL A 76 -4.12 14.93 -1.13
C VAL A 76 -4.66 15.96 -0.14
N PRO A 77 -3.80 16.82 0.47
CA PRO A 77 -4.27 17.94 1.29
C PRO A 77 -5.12 18.91 0.47
N ALA A 78 -6.26 19.32 1.01
CA ALA A 78 -7.25 20.17 0.32
C ALA A 78 -7.01 21.69 0.47
N GLY A 79 -5.83 22.10 0.93
CA GLY A 79 -5.54 23.51 1.24
C GLY A 79 -5.60 24.46 0.04
N LEU A 80 -5.50 23.96 -1.18
CA LEU A 80 -5.64 24.76 -2.42
C LEU A 80 -7.10 24.94 -2.85
N GLY A 81 -8.03 24.07 -2.39
CA GLY A 81 -9.44 24.12 -2.75
C GLY A 81 -9.76 23.56 -4.16
N ASP A 82 -8.83 22.88 -4.78
CA ASP A 82 -8.94 22.23 -6.09
C ASP A 82 -9.46 20.79 -6.03
N VAL A 83 -9.51 20.23 -4.82
CA VAL A 83 -10.04 18.89 -4.51
C VAL A 83 -11.07 18.99 -3.39
N PRO A 84 -11.94 17.96 -3.19
CA PRO A 84 -12.81 17.89 -2.01
C PRO A 84 -12.02 17.96 -0.71
N SER A 85 -12.66 18.41 0.38
CA SER A 85 -12.02 18.45 1.69
C SER A 85 -11.48 17.07 2.11
N GLU A 86 -10.48 17.04 3.00
CA GLU A 86 -9.91 15.78 3.52
C GLU A 86 -11.00 14.88 4.11
N GLN A 87 -12.01 15.47 4.77
CA GLN A 87 -13.15 14.72 5.31
C GLN A 87 -13.93 14.03 4.19
N GLU A 88 -14.30 14.75 3.13
CA GLU A 88 -15.05 14.20 2.01
C GLU A 88 -14.26 13.12 1.27
N GLN A 89 -12.94 13.32 1.07
CA GLN A 89 -12.07 12.32 0.48
C GLN A 89 -12.04 11.02 1.31
N ILE A 90 -11.89 11.12 2.63
CA ILE A 90 -11.86 9.98 3.55
C ILE A 90 -13.24 9.30 3.63
N ASP A 91 -14.32 10.06 3.74
CA ASP A 91 -15.67 9.51 3.80
C ASP A 91 -16.03 8.79 2.49
N ARG A 92 -15.63 9.33 1.34
CA ARG A 92 -15.78 8.68 0.03
C ARG A 92 -15.02 7.35 -0.03
N LEU A 93 -13.76 7.32 0.45
CA LEU A 93 -12.96 6.11 0.53
C LEU A 93 -13.67 5.03 1.36
N ILE A 94 -14.11 5.39 2.56
CA ILE A 94 -14.77 4.46 3.48
C ILE A 94 -16.10 3.96 2.89
N ALA A 95 -16.91 4.85 2.32
CA ALA A 95 -18.20 4.51 1.70
C ALA A 95 -18.05 3.59 0.48
N SER A 96 -16.92 3.68 -0.23
CA SER A 96 -16.59 2.83 -1.37
C SER A 96 -15.93 1.51 -0.99
N GLY A 97 -15.85 1.16 0.30
CA GLY A 97 -15.19 -0.05 0.78
C GLY A 97 -13.67 -0.01 0.67
N GLY A 98 -13.07 1.18 0.62
CA GLY A 98 -11.63 1.33 0.52
C GLY A 98 -10.86 0.78 1.71
N GLY A 99 -9.70 0.18 1.45
CA GLY A 99 -8.88 -0.49 2.47
C GLY A 99 -7.68 0.29 2.96
N ALA A 100 -7.25 1.29 2.21
CA ALA A 100 -6.13 2.17 2.54
C ALA A 100 -6.16 3.44 1.69
N ALA A 101 -5.38 4.45 2.08
CA ALA A 101 -5.09 5.63 1.28
C ALA A 101 -3.68 5.53 0.68
N ALA A 102 -3.51 5.84 -0.60
CA ALA A 102 -2.21 6.08 -1.19
C ALA A 102 -1.84 7.57 -1.03
N LEU A 103 -0.62 7.86 -0.59
CA LEU A 103 -0.13 9.24 -0.48
C LEU A 103 1.17 9.38 -1.27
N ARG A 104 1.31 10.49 -2.00
CA ARG A 104 2.45 10.73 -2.91
C ARG A 104 2.97 12.17 -2.79
N PRO A 105 3.43 12.60 -1.59
CA PRO A 105 3.76 14.01 -1.33
C PRO A 105 4.70 14.62 -2.37
N GLY A 106 5.77 13.93 -2.75
CA GLY A 106 6.74 14.43 -3.73
C GLY A 106 6.19 14.53 -5.16
N GLN A 107 5.33 13.59 -5.56
CA GLN A 107 4.72 13.58 -6.91
C GLN A 107 3.60 14.62 -7.04
N ASP A 108 2.78 14.75 -5.99
CA ASP A 108 1.62 15.64 -5.97
C ASP A 108 1.97 17.03 -5.42
N GLY A 109 3.25 17.33 -5.21
CA GLY A 109 3.76 18.67 -4.91
C GLY A 109 3.43 19.22 -3.52
N TRP A 110 3.22 18.35 -2.51
CA TRP A 110 2.94 18.76 -1.14
C TRP A 110 3.93 18.15 -0.13
N SER A 111 3.94 18.69 1.09
CA SER A 111 4.88 18.29 2.16
C SER A 111 4.19 17.47 3.24
N THR A 112 4.90 16.49 3.81
CA THR A 112 4.46 15.73 5.00
C THR A 112 4.55 16.52 6.30
N ALA A 113 5.07 17.75 6.26
CA ALA A 113 5.18 18.61 7.43
C ALA A 113 3.79 19.02 7.96
N GLU A 114 3.69 19.19 9.26
CA GLU A 114 2.45 19.49 9.99
C GLU A 114 1.66 20.67 9.40
N TRP A 115 2.35 21.77 9.06
CA TRP A 115 1.74 22.96 8.49
C TRP A 115 1.08 22.74 7.12
N CYS A 116 1.45 21.66 6.40
CA CYS A 116 0.92 21.35 5.07
C CYS A 116 -0.15 20.27 5.10
N SER A 117 0.11 19.17 5.80
CA SER A 117 -0.72 17.94 5.73
C SER A 117 -1.13 17.39 7.10
N GLY A 118 -0.88 18.12 8.18
CA GLY A 118 -1.19 17.67 9.54
C GLY A 118 -2.66 17.34 9.73
N LYS A 119 -3.56 18.14 9.13
CA LYS A 119 -5.00 17.88 9.16
C LYS A 119 -5.34 16.53 8.52
N LEU A 120 -4.80 16.24 7.33
CA LEU A 120 -5.01 14.96 6.63
C LEU A 120 -4.54 13.79 7.49
N PHE A 121 -3.30 13.83 8.01
CA PHE A 121 -2.75 12.74 8.81
C PHE A 121 -3.50 12.54 10.13
N SER A 122 -3.93 13.61 10.81
CA SER A 122 -4.74 13.52 12.02
C SER A 122 -6.08 12.80 11.75
N MET A 123 -6.75 13.15 10.66
CA MET A 123 -8.02 12.53 10.29
C MET A 123 -7.86 11.05 9.88
N LEU A 124 -6.76 10.72 9.17
CA LEU A 124 -6.42 9.34 8.83
C LEU A 124 -6.14 8.51 10.10
N GLU A 125 -5.44 9.08 11.08
CA GLU A 125 -5.19 8.43 12.38
C GLU A 125 -6.48 8.20 13.16
N ASP A 126 -7.38 9.19 13.22
CA ASP A 126 -8.66 9.07 13.91
C ASP A 126 -9.52 7.93 13.36
N ARG A 127 -9.46 7.74 12.05
CA ARG A 127 -10.12 6.62 11.36
C ARG A 127 -9.31 5.33 11.39
N ARG A 128 -8.07 5.33 11.87
CA ARG A 128 -7.12 4.22 11.77
C ARG A 128 -6.99 3.68 10.35
N LEU A 129 -7.05 4.57 9.38
CA LEU A 129 -7.05 4.23 7.96
C LEU A 129 -5.61 4.00 7.50
N PRO A 130 -5.26 2.79 7.03
CA PRO A 130 -3.89 2.49 6.62
C PRO A 130 -3.43 3.41 5.49
N VAL A 131 -2.17 3.83 5.54
CA VAL A 131 -1.54 4.68 4.52
C VAL A 131 -0.44 3.90 3.81
N LEU A 132 -0.52 3.82 2.49
CA LEU A 132 0.54 3.27 1.67
C LEU A 132 1.61 4.33 1.41
N CYS A 133 2.83 4.04 1.87
CA CYS A 133 3.99 4.91 1.80
C CYS A 133 5.03 4.31 0.84
N ARG A 134 5.10 4.81 -0.39
CA ARG A 134 6.14 4.40 -1.34
C ARG A 134 7.50 4.91 -0.86
N SER A 135 8.50 4.03 -0.75
CA SER A 135 9.83 4.40 -0.23
C SER A 135 10.51 5.53 -1.01
N ALA A 136 10.22 5.69 -2.29
CA ALA A 136 10.73 6.78 -3.12
C ALA A 136 10.07 8.14 -2.83
N SER A 137 8.83 8.15 -2.29
CA SER A 137 8.07 9.37 -1.98
C SER A 137 8.10 9.74 -0.50
N PHE A 138 8.52 8.80 0.36
CA PHE A 138 8.62 8.97 1.81
C PHE A 138 10.04 8.64 2.29
N PRO A 139 10.93 9.63 2.45
CA PRO A 139 12.20 9.44 3.13
C PRO A 139 12.02 8.82 4.53
N PHE A 140 12.99 8.02 4.98
CA PHE A 140 12.87 7.32 6.27
C PHE A 140 12.75 8.27 7.46
N GLU A 141 13.34 9.46 7.37
CA GLU A 141 13.22 10.51 8.38
C GLU A 141 11.76 11.02 8.46
N ALA A 142 11.11 11.24 7.32
CA ALA A 142 9.69 11.62 7.28
C ALA A 142 8.79 10.49 7.82
N LEU A 143 9.10 9.23 7.50
CA LEU A 143 8.38 8.08 8.07
C LEU A 143 8.54 7.99 9.59
N ALA A 144 9.75 8.24 10.12
CA ALA A 144 10.01 8.27 11.56
C ALA A 144 9.21 9.37 12.25
N GLU A 145 9.20 10.58 11.67
CA GLU A 145 8.45 11.72 12.18
C GLU A 145 6.94 11.43 12.20
N LEU A 146 6.39 10.95 11.08
CA LEU A 146 4.97 10.61 10.98
C LEU A 146 4.59 9.48 11.94
N ALA A 147 5.39 8.41 12.01
CA ALA A 147 5.11 7.29 12.89
C ALA A 147 5.14 7.67 14.38
N GLY A 148 6.02 8.58 14.76
CA GLY A 148 6.07 9.11 16.13
C GLY A 148 4.95 10.07 16.45
N ARG A 149 4.55 10.93 15.49
CA ARG A 149 3.50 11.93 15.66
C ARG A 149 2.10 11.30 15.64
N TYR A 150 1.88 10.30 14.80
CA TYR A 150 0.60 9.61 14.61
C TYR A 150 0.72 8.10 14.97
N PRO A 151 0.88 7.75 16.27
CA PRO A 151 1.23 6.39 16.67
C PRO A 151 0.11 5.36 16.45
N LYS A 152 -1.13 5.79 16.19
CA LYS A 152 -2.27 4.91 15.89
C LYS A 152 -2.52 4.75 14.39
N LEU A 153 -1.81 5.51 13.55
CA LEU A 153 -1.91 5.46 12.10
C LEU A 153 -1.06 4.32 11.55
N PRO A 154 -1.65 3.29 10.90
CA PRO A 154 -0.87 2.26 10.25
C PRO A 154 -0.19 2.81 8.98
N LEU A 155 1.14 2.81 8.95
CA LEU A 155 1.93 3.24 7.80
C LEU A 155 2.54 2.00 7.13
N VAL A 156 2.15 1.72 5.91
CA VAL A 156 2.59 0.55 5.13
C VAL A 156 3.66 0.99 4.13
N ILE A 157 4.91 0.63 4.42
CA ILE A 157 6.05 0.90 3.55
C ILE A 157 6.05 -0.12 2.42
N PHE A 158 6.21 0.33 1.18
CA PHE A 158 6.27 -0.54 0.03
C PHE A 158 7.32 -0.10 -1.00
N GLN A 159 7.67 -0.99 -1.93
CA GLN A 159 8.73 -0.79 -2.93
C GLN A 159 10.08 -0.38 -2.33
N VAL A 160 10.41 -0.91 -1.15
CA VAL A 160 11.71 -0.70 -0.53
C VAL A 160 12.67 -1.83 -0.94
N GLY A 161 13.87 -1.47 -1.39
CA GLY A 161 14.90 -2.43 -1.73
C GLY A 161 15.62 -2.99 -0.48
N TYR A 162 16.11 -4.23 -0.56
CA TYR A 162 16.83 -4.90 0.55
C TYR A 162 18.07 -4.14 1.05
N ARG A 163 18.66 -3.29 0.24
CA ARG A 163 19.83 -2.47 0.63
C ARG A 163 19.53 -1.52 1.79
N PHE A 164 18.25 -1.20 2.00
CA PHE A 164 17.80 -0.32 3.09
C PHE A 164 17.56 -1.04 4.42
N GLN A 165 17.83 -2.34 4.54
CA GLN A 165 17.63 -3.11 5.77
C GLN A 165 18.28 -2.47 7.02
N ARG A 166 19.47 -1.89 6.87
CA ARG A 166 20.19 -1.22 7.97
C ARG A 166 19.45 -0.03 8.56
N THR A 167 18.59 0.62 7.77
CA THR A 167 17.72 1.72 8.21
C THR A 167 16.32 1.21 8.56
N LEU A 168 15.76 0.34 7.73
CA LEU A 168 14.39 -0.15 7.84
C LEU A 168 14.17 -0.96 9.13
N VAL A 169 15.07 -1.87 9.48
CA VAL A 169 14.92 -2.72 10.68
C VAL A 169 14.92 -1.90 11.98
N PRO A 170 15.89 -1.01 12.24
CA PRO A 170 15.83 -0.14 13.42
C PRO A 170 14.59 0.76 13.43
N LEU A 171 14.19 1.32 12.29
CA LEU A 171 12.99 2.14 12.16
C LEU A 171 11.73 1.38 12.57
N MET A 172 11.52 0.18 12.01
CA MET A 172 10.38 -0.66 12.37
C MET A 172 10.42 -1.17 13.82
N LYS A 173 11.60 -1.31 14.42
CA LYS A 173 11.74 -1.65 15.85
C LYS A 173 11.33 -0.48 16.75
N ALA A 174 11.67 0.75 16.35
CA ALA A 174 11.33 1.97 17.09
C ALA A 174 9.81 2.26 17.03
N PHE A 175 9.18 2.07 15.88
CA PHE A 175 7.79 2.44 15.63
C PHE A 175 6.94 1.22 15.30
N LYS A 176 5.95 0.93 16.17
CA LYS A 176 5.12 -0.28 16.06
C LYS A 176 3.97 -0.17 15.04
N ASN A 177 3.64 1.02 14.62
CA ASN A 177 2.65 1.33 13.60
C ASN A 177 3.20 1.31 12.15
N LEU A 178 4.47 0.91 11.98
CA LEU A 178 5.08 0.67 10.67
C LEU A 178 4.91 -0.79 10.25
N TYR A 179 4.46 -0.98 9.02
CA TYR A 179 4.30 -2.26 8.34
C TYR A 179 5.13 -2.28 7.06
N LEU A 180 5.51 -3.45 6.59
CA LEU A 180 6.28 -3.62 5.36
C LEU A 180 5.55 -4.57 4.41
N ALA A 181 5.22 -4.09 3.20
CA ALA A 181 4.82 -4.96 2.12
C ALA A 181 6.06 -5.63 1.50
N VAL A 182 6.20 -6.93 1.77
CA VAL A 182 7.32 -7.75 1.29
C VAL A 182 6.98 -8.30 -0.09
N GLY A 183 7.81 -7.97 -1.07
CA GLY A 183 7.57 -8.38 -2.45
C GLY A 183 8.83 -8.28 -3.30
N SER A 184 8.65 -8.28 -4.62
CA SER A 184 9.75 -8.35 -5.60
C SER A 184 10.89 -7.34 -5.38
N PRO A 185 10.64 -6.07 -5.01
CA PRO A 185 11.74 -5.13 -4.72
C PRO A 185 12.58 -5.52 -3.50
N TYR A 186 11.99 -6.29 -2.57
CA TYR A 186 12.67 -6.78 -1.36
C TYR A 186 13.28 -8.18 -1.57
N SER A 187 13.58 -8.56 -2.80
CA SER A 187 14.14 -9.86 -3.13
C SER A 187 15.59 -9.98 -2.64
N VAL A 188 15.78 -10.70 -1.54
CA VAL A 188 17.06 -11.02 -0.93
C VAL A 188 17.01 -12.43 -0.35
N HIS A 189 18.17 -13.11 -0.35
CA HIS A 189 18.26 -14.46 0.23
C HIS A 189 17.71 -14.48 1.67
N ARG A 190 16.71 -15.33 1.91
CA ARG A 190 16.02 -15.47 3.20
C ARG A 190 15.47 -14.14 3.75
N GLY A 191 14.97 -13.27 2.86
CA GLY A 191 14.48 -11.95 3.26
C GLY A 191 13.23 -12.00 4.14
N VAL A 192 12.29 -12.88 3.83
CA VAL A 192 11.08 -13.10 4.63
C VAL A 192 11.43 -13.60 6.03
N GLU A 193 12.29 -14.63 6.12
CA GLU A 193 12.76 -15.20 7.38
C GLU A 193 13.48 -14.16 8.25
N THR A 194 14.38 -13.40 7.62
CA THR A 194 15.14 -12.35 8.31
C THR A 194 14.20 -11.28 8.87
N MET A 195 13.26 -10.79 8.08
CA MET A 195 12.32 -9.76 8.54
C MET A 195 11.37 -10.31 9.60
N THR A 196 10.84 -11.52 9.44
CA THR A 196 10.01 -12.19 10.45
C THR A 196 10.74 -12.27 11.78
N GLY A 197 12.01 -12.69 11.78
CA GLY A 197 12.83 -12.78 13.00
C GLY A 197 13.20 -11.42 13.61
N GLN A 198 13.28 -10.35 12.83
CA GLN A 198 13.69 -9.02 13.28
C GLN A 198 12.52 -8.16 13.79
N VAL A 199 11.38 -8.20 13.10
CA VAL A 199 10.27 -7.28 13.37
C VAL A 199 8.94 -7.97 13.68
N GLY A 200 8.87 -9.30 13.52
CA GLY A 200 7.64 -10.09 13.68
C GLY A 200 6.83 -10.23 12.39
N ALA A 201 6.20 -11.40 12.21
CA ALA A 201 5.36 -11.68 11.05
C ALA A 201 4.12 -10.77 11.00
N GLU A 202 3.61 -10.36 12.15
CA GLU A 202 2.40 -9.55 12.31
C GLU A 202 2.51 -8.12 11.71
N ARG A 203 3.71 -7.72 11.31
CA ARG A 203 3.97 -6.41 10.67
C ARG A 203 4.44 -6.52 9.22
N LEU A 204 4.41 -7.72 8.66
CA LEU A 204 4.72 -7.96 7.25
C LEU A 204 3.42 -8.21 6.49
N LEU A 205 3.34 -7.69 5.28
CA LEU A 205 2.22 -7.87 4.36
C LEU A 205 2.75 -8.48 3.06
N PHE A 206 1.94 -9.31 2.41
CA PHE A 206 2.24 -9.76 1.06
C PHE A 206 2.00 -8.62 0.08
N GLY A 207 2.93 -8.36 -0.84
CA GLY A 207 2.78 -7.33 -1.84
C GLY A 207 3.57 -7.66 -3.10
N THR A 208 2.90 -7.72 -4.27
CA THR A 208 3.56 -8.10 -5.52
C THR A 208 4.35 -6.97 -6.14
N GLY A 209 3.88 -5.75 -6.02
CA GLY A 209 4.44 -4.58 -6.72
C GLY A 209 3.99 -4.47 -8.17
N PHE A 210 2.99 -5.23 -8.58
CA PHE A 210 2.42 -5.15 -9.92
C PHE A 210 1.79 -3.76 -10.18
N PRO A 211 1.96 -3.14 -11.35
CA PRO A 211 2.58 -3.66 -12.58
C PRO A 211 4.09 -3.44 -12.71
N TYR A 212 4.74 -2.80 -11.76
CA TYR A 212 6.16 -2.45 -11.83
C TYR A 212 7.09 -3.65 -11.59
N ALA A 213 6.55 -4.75 -11.08
CA ALA A 213 7.24 -6.01 -10.89
C ALA A 213 6.32 -7.19 -11.26
N ASP A 214 6.92 -8.30 -11.71
CA ASP A 214 6.17 -9.55 -11.90
C ASP A 214 5.69 -10.06 -10.54
N MET A 215 4.46 -10.60 -10.49
CA MET A 215 3.86 -11.12 -9.27
C MET A 215 4.48 -12.43 -8.78
N MET A 216 5.00 -13.28 -9.71
CA MET A 216 5.50 -14.62 -9.41
C MET A 216 6.62 -14.62 -8.35
N PRO A 217 7.65 -13.73 -8.40
CA PRO A 217 8.70 -13.71 -7.39
C PRO A 217 8.15 -13.50 -5.97
N ALA A 218 7.19 -12.62 -5.78
CA ALA A 218 6.59 -12.37 -4.45
C ALA A 218 5.86 -13.61 -3.92
N VAL A 219 5.05 -14.26 -4.78
CA VAL A 219 4.36 -15.53 -4.45
C VAL A 219 5.37 -16.61 -4.08
N THR A 220 6.41 -16.77 -4.88
CA THR A 220 7.47 -17.78 -4.65
C THR A 220 8.20 -17.50 -3.33
N MET A 221 8.58 -16.25 -3.07
CA MET A 221 9.28 -15.87 -1.84
C MET A 221 8.49 -16.25 -0.59
N LEU A 222 7.18 -15.96 -0.54
CA LEU A 222 6.37 -16.29 0.63
C LEU A 222 6.09 -17.80 0.71
N THR A 223 5.76 -18.44 -0.41
CA THR A 223 5.43 -19.88 -0.43
C THR A 223 6.58 -20.73 0.08
N TYR A 224 7.80 -20.46 -0.36
CA TYR A 224 9.00 -21.23 -0.02
C TYR A 224 9.81 -20.67 1.15
N ALA A 225 9.33 -19.60 1.80
CA ALA A 225 9.98 -19.09 3.00
C ALA A 225 10.01 -20.16 4.11
N ALA A 226 11.15 -20.29 4.79
CA ALA A 226 11.33 -21.19 5.94
C ALA A 226 10.83 -20.51 7.24
N VAL A 227 9.56 -20.13 7.25
CA VAL A 227 8.83 -19.61 8.41
C VAL A 227 7.63 -20.51 8.71
N SER A 228 7.00 -20.34 9.87
CA SER A 228 5.84 -21.17 10.24
C SER A 228 4.64 -20.94 9.29
N GLU A 229 3.78 -21.94 9.16
CA GLU A 229 2.53 -21.81 8.37
C GLU A 229 1.62 -20.70 8.95
N THR A 230 1.69 -20.45 10.25
CA THR A 230 1.00 -19.32 10.88
C THR A 230 1.58 -17.98 10.40
N ASP A 231 2.90 -17.83 10.38
CA ASP A 231 3.54 -16.62 9.86
C ASP A 231 3.20 -16.39 8.39
N LYS A 232 3.18 -17.45 7.58
CA LYS A 232 2.79 -17.35 6.17
C LYS A 232 1.35 -16.87 5.99
N ARG A 233 0.40 -17.36 6.82
CA ARG A 233 -0.99 -16.88 6.77
C ARG A 233 -1.10 -15.41 7.20
N LEU A 234 -0.40 -15.03 8.28
CA LEU A 234 -0.35 -13.64 8.73
C LEU A 234 0.14 -12.73 7.62
N ILE A 235 1.28 -13.06 7.03
CA ILE A 235 1.89 -12.25 5.95
C ILE A 235 1.04 -12.28 4.68
N GLY A 236 0.49 -13.44 4.33
CA GLY A 236 -0.26 -13.67 3.10
C GLY A 236 -1.55 -12.88 2.99
N ALA A 237 -2.31 -12.77 4.09
CA ALA A 237 -3.62 -12.11 4.08
C ALA A 237 -4.04 -11.52 5.43
N GLU A 238 -3.90 -12.26 6.54
CA GLU A 238 -4.56 -11.95 7.81
C GLU A 238 -4.15 -10.58 8.39
N ASN A 239 -2.90 -10.16 8.19
CA ASN A 239 -2.44 -8.85 8.65
C ASN A 239 -3.11 -7.70 7.89
N LEU A 240 -3.26 -7.82 6.58
CA LEU A 240 -3.95 -6.81 5.77
C LEU A 240 -5.44 -6.76 6.11
N ASP A 241 -6.07 -7.93 6.29
CA ASP A 241 -7.45 -8.01 6.77
C ASP A 241 -7.65 -7.32 8.12
N ARG A 242 -6.74 -7.58 9.06
CA ARG A 242 -6.76 -6.94 10.38
C ARG A 242 -6.61 -5.42 10.29
N LEU A 243 -5.75 -4.91 9.42
CA LEU A 243 -5.59 -3.47 9.21
C LEU A 243 -6.86 -2.85 8.64
N ILE A 244 -7.43 -3.44 7.59
CA ILE A 244 -8.66 -2.95 6.95
C ILE A 244 -9.85 -3.07 7.90
N GLY A 245 -9.97 -4.20 8.63
CA GLY A 245 -11.01 -4.40 9.63
C GLY A 245 -10.92 -3.45 10.84
N GLY A 246 -9.76 -2.83 11.06
CA GLY A 246 -9.54 -1.83 12.10
C GLY A 246 -9.96 -0.40 11.74
N ILE A 247 -10.36 -0.16 10.48
CA ILE A 247 -10.82 1.17 10.02
C ILE A 247 -12.12 1.54 10.75
N ARG A 248 -12.13 2.74 11.33
CA ARG A 248 -13.31 3.30 11.99
C ARG A 248 -14.21 3.98 10.95
N LYS A 249 -15.42 3.51 10.85
CA LYS A 249 -16.45 4.09 9.97
C LYS A 249 -17.07 5.33 10.57
#